data_70cbb7206cdfaf9948439c114ac9a884
#
_entry.id   70cbb7206cdfaf9948439c114ac9a884
#
_cell.length_a   1.000
_cell.length_b   1.000
_cell.length_c   1.000
_cell.angle_alpha   90.00
_cell.angle_beta   90.00
_cell.angle_gamma   90.00
#
_symmetry.space_group_name_H-M   'P 1'
#
loop_
_entity.id
_entity.type
_entity.pdbx_description
1 polymer ?
#
loop_
_entity_poly.entity_id
_entity_poly.type
_entity_poly.pdbx_seq_one_letter_code
_entity_poly.pdbx_strand_id
1 'polypeptide(L)'
;EEVLAAAKAAQCDAFVSKLPEGYHTLIGENGSRLSGGERQRISIARAILKDAPVILLDEATASLDVENETAVQAALSGLIKDKTVLIIAHRMRTVMNADQIVLLSGGRVVEMGSPAELLKKNGLFRHMAQLQSESMEWTA
;
A
#
# COMPACT_ATOMS: atom_id res chain seq x y z
N GLU A 1 10.91 -12.18 20.52
CA GLU A 1 10.52 -10.80 20.83
C GLU A 1 10.35 -9.96 19.56
N GLU A 2 11.32 -9.92 18.66
CA GLU A 2 11.29 -9.11 17.41
C GLU A 2 10.08 -9.42 16.52
N VAL A 3 9.72 -10.70 16.36
CA VAL A 3 8.55 -11.13 15.58
C VAL A 3 7.26 -10.55 16.17
N LEU A 4 7.12 -10.57 17.50
CA LEU A 4 5.94 -10.02 18.17
C LEU A 4 5.88 -8.49 18.04
N ALA A 5 7.02 -7.81 18.14
CA ALA A 5 7.09 -6.35 17.93
C ALA A 5 6.70 -5.97 16.50
N ALA A 6 7.22 -6.67 15.48
CA ALA A 6 6.87 -6.44 14.08
C ALA A 6 5.39 -6.74 13.79
N ALA A 7 4.86 -7.83 14.36
CA ALA A 7 3.44 -8.18 14.20
C ALA A 7 2.51 -7.14 14.86
N LYS A 8 2.87 -6.63 16.02
CA LYS A 8 2.13 -5.55 16.70
C LYS A 8 2.17 -4.26 15.90
N ALA A 9 3.34 -3.86 15.39
CA ALA A 9 3.48 -2.70 14.52
C ALA A 9 2.64 -2.81 13.24
N ALA A 10 2.49 -4.03 12.71
CA ALA A 10 1.65 -4.34 11.55
C ALA A 10 0.16 -4.57 11.90
N GLN A 11 -0.29 -4.26 13.12
CA GLN A 11 -1.68 -4.43 13.55
C GLN A 11 -2.18 -5.90 13.44
N CYS A 12 -1.28 -6.88 13.63
CA CYS A 12 -1.66 -8.30 13.57
C CYS A 12 -2.34 -8.80 14.85
N ASP A 13 -2.03 -8.23 16.01
CA ASP A 13 -2.57 -8.68 17.31
C ASP A 13 -4.10 -8.72 17.34
N ALA A 14 -4.75 -7.77 16.66
CA ALA A 14 -6.21 -7.66 16.64
C ALA A 14 -6.93 -8.90 16.09
N PHE A 15 -6.33 -9.61 15.13
CA PHE A 15 -6.90 -10.82 14.58
C PHE A 15 -6.22 -12.09 15.10
N VAL A 16 -4.91 -12.06 15.36
CA VAL A 16 -4.17 -13.22 15.86
C VAL A 16 -4.70 -13.67 17.22
N SER A 17 -5.08 -12.73 18.10
CA SER A 17 -5.68 -13.06 19.40
C SER A 17 -7.02 -13.81 19.30
N LYS A 18 -7.69 -13.76 18.16
CA LYS A 18 -8.96 -14.46 17.90
C LYS A 18 -8.76 -15.86 17.30
N LEU A 19 -7.53 -16.18 16.89
CA LEU A 19 -7.21 -17.50 16.34
C LEU A 19 -7.07 -18.55 17.46
N PRO A 20 -7.43 -19.82 17.18
CA PRO A 20 -7.48 -20.87 18.21
C PRO A 20 -6.17 -21.07 18.99
N GLU A 21 -5.03 -20.98 18.31
CA GLU A 21 -3.70 -21.16 18.88
C GLU A 21 -2.85 -19.88 18.80
N GLY A 22 -3.50 -18.71 18.58
CA GLY A 22 -2.81 -17.43 18.45
C GLY A 22 -1.73 -17.48 17.36
N TYR A 23 -0.51 -17.09 17.70
CA TYR A 23 0.64 -17.07 16.79
C TYR A 23 1.10 -18.48 16.33
N HIS A 24 0.66 -19.56 16.97
CA HIS A 24 0.95 -20.92 16.58
C HIS A 24 -0.09 -21.55 15.66
N THR A 25 -1.15 -20.81 15.35
CA THR A 25 -2.23 -21.29 14.47
C THR A 25 -1.71 -21.60 13.07
N LEU A 26 -2.02 -22.76 12.54
CA LEU A 26 -1.73 -23.13 11.16
C LEU A 26 -2.72 -22.43 10.21
N ILE A 27 -2.24 -21.50 9.42
CA ILE A 27 -3.03 -20.64 8.54
C ILE A 27 -3.26 -21.19 7.13
N GLY A 28 -2.77 -22.41 6.87
CA GLY A 28 -2.87 -23.05 5.55
C GLY A 28 -1.82 -22.52 4.56
N GLU A 29 -1.79 -23.16 3.39
CA GLU A 29 -0.87 -22.76 2.33
C GLU A 29 -1.18 -21.32 1.86
N ASN A 30 -0.15 -20.48 1.79
CA ASN A 30 -0.25 -19.05 1.45
C ASN A 30 -1.27 -18.27 2.30
N GLY A 31 -1.58 -18.74 3.53
CA GLY A 31 -2.55 -18.07 4.39
C GLY A 31 -3.98 -18.19 3.90
N SER A 32 -4.34 -19.32 3.27
CA SER A 32 -5.67 -19.55 2.67
C SER A 32 -6.84 -19.42 3.65
N ARG A 33 -6.57 -19.54 4.96
CA ARG A 33 -7.58 -19.40 6.04
C ARG A 33 -7.73 -17.99 6.56
N LEU A 34 -6.99 -17.02 6.01
CA LEU A 34 -7.01 -15.61 6.41
C LEU A 34 -7.75 -14.76 5.38
N SER A 35 -8.31 -13.65 5.84
CA SER A 35 -8.84 -12.60 4.95
C SER A 35 -7.72 -11.91 4.15
N GLY A 36 -8.07 -11.18 3.10
CA GLY A 36 -7.10 -10.40 2.32
C GLY A 36 -6.31 -9.41 3.18
N GLY A 37 -6.99 -8.67 4.03
CA GLY A 37 -6.37 -7.69 4.93
C GLY A 37 -5.46 -8.31 6.00
N GLU A 38 -5.84 -9.49 6.54
CA GLU A 38 -5.00 -10.22 7.49
C GLU A 38 -3.71 -10.72 6.83
N ARG A 39 -3.81 -11.32 5.63
CA ARG A 39 -2.62 -11.73 4.86
C ARG A 39 -1.69 -10.55 4.57
N GLN A 40 -2.28 -9.40 4.20
CA GLN A 40 -1.51 -8.20 3.91
C GLN A 40 -0.78 -7.67 5.14
N ARG A 41 -1.43 -7.62 6.31
CA ARG A 41 -0.78 -7.23 7.57
C ARG A 41 0.37 -8.16 7.94
N ILE A 42 0.25 -9.46 7.74
CA ILE A 42 1.37 -10.40 7.90
C ILE A 42 2.52 -10.08 6.94
N SER A 43 2.22 -9.77 5.68
CA SER A 43 3.24 -9.34 4.71
C SER A 43 3.96 -8.07 5.16
N ILE A 44 3.22 -7.10 5.70
CA ILE A 44 3.78 -5.86 6.26
C ILE A 44 4.65 -6.19 7.50
N ALA A 45 4.20 -7.06 8.41
CA ALA A 45 4.99 -7.49 9.56
C ALA A 45 6.33 -8.11 9.14
N ARG A 46 6.32 -8.95 8.09
CA ARG A 46 7.55 -9.53 7.52
C ARG A 46 8.48 -8.46 6.92
N ALA A 47 7.92 -7.44 6.27
CA ALA A 47 8.70 -6.33 5.74
C ALA A 47 9.29 -5.44 6.85
N ILE A 48 8.55 -5.19 7.94
CA ILE A 48 9.02 -4.48 9.13
C ILE A 48 10.19 -5.25 9.76
N LEU A 49 10.03 -6.57 9.97
CA LEU A 49 11.07 -7.43 10.55
C LEU A 49 12.35 -7.47 9.71
N LYS A 50 12.20 -7.42 8.36
CA LYS A 50 13.33 -7.39 7.44
C LYS A 50 14.10 -6.07 7.46
N ASP A 51 13.44 -4.99 7.81
CA ASP A 51 13.95 -3.62 7.92
C ASP A 51 14.81 -3.13 6.72
N ALA A 52 14.36 -3.46 5.51
CA ALA A 52 15.06 -3.03 4.30
C ALA A 52 14.95 -1.50 4.09
N PRO A 53 16.01 -0.83 3.58
CA PRO A 53 16.00 0.62 3.33
C PRO A 53 15.12 1.01 2.12
N VAL A 54 14.81 0.06 1.25
CA VAL A 54 13.96 0.25 0.05
C VAL A 54 12.76 -0.68 0.13
N ILE A 55 11.57 -0.11 0.00
CA ILE A 55 10.29 -0.82 0.01
C ILE A 55 9.66 -0.75 -1.38
N LEU A 56 9.23 -1.89 -1.89
CA LEU A 56 8.44 -1.98 -3.12
C LEU A 56 7.00 -2.31 -2.75
N LEU A 57 6.06 -1.46 -3.17
CA LEU A 57 4.62 -1.65 -2.95
C LEU A 57 3.93 -1.80 -4.31
N ASP A 58 3.29 -2.93 -4.52
CA ASP A 58 2.44 -3.19 -5.67
C ASP A 58 0.99 -3.32 -5.18
N GLU A 59 0.14 -2.39 -5.61
CA GLU A 59 -1.31 -2.36 -5.36
C GLU A 59 -1.73 -2.67 -3.90
N ALA A 60 -1.05 -2.07 -2.93
CA ALA A 60 -1.12 -2.42 -1.51
C ALA A 60 -2.50 -2.27 -0.83
N THR A 61 -3.54 -1.76 -1.49
CA THR A 61 -4.86 -1.50 -0.87
C THR A 61 -6.07 -1.84 -1.74
N ALA A 62 -5.91 -2.66 -2.79
CA ALA A 62 -7.02 -3.08 -3.62
C ALA A 62 -7.93 -4.08 -2.88
N SER A 63 -9.24 -3.82 -2.87
CA SER A 63 -10.30 -4.75 -2.44
C SER A 63 -10.38 -5.08 -0.93
N LEU A 64 -10.03 -4.14 -0.05
CA LEU A 64 -10.22 -4.30 1.39
C LEU A 64 -11.54 -3.66 1.86
N ASP A 65 -12.17 -4.24 2.88
CA ASP A 65 -13.24 -3.59 3.62
C ASP A 65 -12.67 -2.41 4.46
N VAL A 66 -13.55 -1.49 4.88
CA VAL A 66 -13.16 -0.23 5.54
C VAL A 66 -12.33 -0.44 6.81
N GLU A 67 -12.66 -1.45 7.63
CA GLU A 67 -11.92 -1.73 8.87
C GLU A 67 -10.52 -2.25 8.59
N ASN A 68 -10.40 -3.20 7.66
CA ASN A 68 -9.10 -3.72 7.23
C ASN A 68 -8.27 -2.67 6.50
N GLU A 69 -8.89 -1.79 5.69
CA GLU A 69 -8.19 -0.70 5.02
C GLU A 69 -7.51 0.23 6.03
N THR A 70 -8.21 0.64 7.10
CA THR A 70 -7.65 1.51 8.15
C THR A 70 -6.46 0.86 8.86
N ALA A 71 -6.58 -0.42 9.24
CA ALA A 71 -5.51 -1.14 9.91
C ALA A 71 -4.28 -1.34 9.01
N VAL A 72 -4.49 -1.65 7.72
CA VAL A 72 -3.43 -1.79 6.72
C VAL A 72 -2.74 -0.46 6.47
N GLN A 73 -3.49 0.65 6.37
CA GLN A 73 -2.92 1.99 6.20
C GLN A 73 -2.04 2.40 7.39
N ALA A 74 -2.48 2.13 8.62
CA ALA A 74 -1.69 2.39 9.81
C ALA A 74 -0.38 1.58 9.82
N ALA A 75 -0.45 0.30 9.46
CA ALA A 75 0.70 -0.59 9.36
C ALA A 75 1.69 -0.13 8.27
N LEU A 76 1.18 0.26 7.09
CA LEU A 76 1.99 0.80 5.99
C LEU A 76 2.69 2.10 6.39
N SER A 77 1.98 3.01 7.05
CA SER A 77 2.56 4.28 7.52
C SER A 77 3.75 4.06 8.46
N GLY A 78 3.68 3.03 9.31
CA GLY A 78 4.80 2.63 10.15
C GLY A 78 5.97 2.02 9.36
N LEU A 79 5.67 1.21 8.34
CA LEU A 79 6.67 0.55 7.51
C LEU A 79 7.49 1.53 6.66
N ILE A 80 6.83 2.54 6.05
CA ILE A 80 7.45 3.45 5.06
C ILE A 80 8.26 4.60 5.69
N LYS A 81 8.12 4.81 7.00
CA LYS A 81 8.80 5.90 7.69
C LYS A 81 10.31 5.81 7.53
N ASP A 82 10.93 6.91 7.12
CA ASP A 82 12.38 7.06 6.92
C ASP A 82 12.99 6.08 5.89
N LYS A 83 12.19 5.64 4.90
CA LYS A 83 12.61 4.69 3.86
C LYS A 83 12.36 5.23 2.46
N THR A 84 13.10 4.71 1.50
CA THR A 84 12.79 4.91 0.09
C THR A 84 11.67 3.97 -0.34
N VAL A 85 10.58 4.53 -0.85
CA VAL A 85 9.39 3.74 -1.23
C VAL A 85 9.11 3.90 -2.71
N LEU A 86 9.06 2.79 -3.43
CA LEU A 86 8.60 2.71 -4.81
C LEU A 86 7.21 2.08 -4.83
N ILE A 87 6.22 2.82 -5.33
CA ILE A 87 4.82 2.38 -5.36
C ILE A 87 4.35 2.26 -6.81
N ILE A 88 3.82 1.10 -7.19
CA ILE A 88 3.00 0.96 -8.38
C ILE A 88 1.58 1.33 -7.97
N ALA A 89 1.08 2.47 -8.48
CA ALA A 89 -0.18 3.02 -8.05
C ALA A 89 -1.22 3.02 -9.16
N HIS A 90 -2.43 2.62 -8.81
CA HIS A 90 -3.61 2.63 -9.68
C HIS A 90 -4.64 3.68 -9.24
N ARG A 91 -4.41 4.36 -8.11
CA ARG A 91 -5.29 5.41 -7.58
C ARG A 91 -4.56 6.74 -7.55
N MET A 92 -5.16 7.77 -8.17
CA MET A 92 -4.58 9.12 -8.23
C MET A 92 -4.27 9.69 -6.83
N ARG A 93 -5.12 9.42 -5.84
CA ARG A 93 -4.89 9.85 -4.44
C ARG A 93 -3.53 9.39 -3.89
N THR A 94 -3.11 8.16 -4.21
CA THR A 94 -1.80 7.63 -3.80
C THR A 94 -0.67 8.39 -4.51
N VAL A 95 -0.85 8.66 -5.81
CA VAL A 95 0.14 9.31 -6.66
C VAL A 95 0.36 10.77 -6.26
N MET A 96 -0.70 11.47 -5.88
CA MET A 96 -0.65 12.89 -5.50
C MET A 96 0.16 13.19 -4.24
N ASN A 97 0.40 12.17 -3.41
CA ASN A 97 1.19 12.29 -2.18
C ASN A 97 2.66 11.86 -2.36
N ALA A 98 3.07 11.49 -3.57
CA ALA A 98 4.44 11.08 -3.85
C ALA A 98 5.37 12.29 -4.02
N ASP A 99 6.64 12.14 -3.63
CA ASP A 99 7.67 13.15 -3.88
C ASP A 99 8.01 13.24 -5.37
N GLN A 100 8.00 12.10 -6.06
CA GLN A 100 8.29 11.98 -7.49
C GLN A 100 7.39 10.95 -8.15
N ILE A 101 6.92 11.28 -9.33
CA ILE A 101 6.15 10.41 -10.20
C ILE A 101 6.99 10.04 -11.42
N VAL A 102 6.94 8.77 -11.79
CA VAL A 102 7.48 8.25 -13.06
C VAL A 102 6.33 7.65 -13.84
N LEU A 103 5.96 8.28 -14.95
CA LEU A 103 4.89 7.80 -15.82
C LEU A 103 5.48 6.92 -16.93
N LEU A 104 4.97 5.69 -17.01
CA LEU A 104 5.39 4.71 -18.00
C LEU A 104 4.32 4.52 -19.08
N SER A 105 4.72 4.50 -20.33
CA SER A 105 3.87 4.14 -21.46
C SER A 105 4.69 3.39 -22.51
N GLY A 106 4.15 2.28 -23.02
CA GLY A 106 4.86 1.45 -24.00
C GLY A 106 6.23 0.95 -23.52
N GLY A 107 6.39 0.69 -22.20
CA GLY A 107 7.67 0.25 -21.62
C GLY A 107 8.74 1.33 -21.50
N ARG A 108 8.38 2.61 -21.67
CA ARG A 108 9.31 3.75 -21.59
C ARG A 108 8.80 4.81 -20.63
N VAL A 109 9.73 5.52 -20.01
CA VAL A 109 9.40 6.72 -19.22
C VAL A 109 8.98 7.82 -20.17
N VAL A 110 7.74 8.31 -20.04
CA VAL A 110 7.19 9.40 -20.86
C VAL A 110 7.15 10.72 -20.12
N GLU A 111 6.93 10.69 -18.80
CA GLU A 111 6.97 11.87 -17.95
C GLU A 111 7.59 11.52 -16.60
N MET A 112 8.30 12.48 -16.01
CA MET A 112 8.86 12.38 -14.66
C MET A 112 8.89 13.75 -14.00
N GLY A 113 8.57 13.80 -12.70
CA GLY A 113 8.58 15.02 -11.91
C GLY A 113 7.70 14.90 -10.66
N SER A 114 7.64 15.95 -9.87
CA SER A 114 6.69 16.04 -8.76
C SER A 114 5.23 16.15 -9.28
N PRO A 115 4.23 15.76 -8.47
CA PRO A 115 2.82 15.92 -8.85
C PRO A 115 2.49 17.35 -9.28
N ALA A 116 2.99 18.34 -8.54
CA ALA A 116 2.75 19.76 -8.82
C ALA A 116 3.36 20.23 -10.16
N GLU A 117 4.55 19.74 -10.50
CA GLU A 117 5.19 20.04 -11.79
C GLU A 117 4.45 19.39 -12.96
N LEU A 118 4.05 18.12 -12.80
CA LEU A 118 3.37 17.39 -13.86
C LEU A 118 1.96 17.92 -14.12
N LEU A 119 1.24 18.40 -13.11
CA LEU A 119 -0.05 19.05 -13.28
C LEU A 119 0.04 20.39 -14.03
N LYS A 120 1.16 21.10 -13.94
CA LYS A 120 1.38 22.35 -14.69
C LYS A 120 1.71 22.10 -16.16
N LYS A 121 2.29 20.93 -16.48
CA LYS A 121 2.56 20.51 -17.85
C LYS A 121 1.26 20.09 -18.53
N ASN A 122 1.14 20.37 -19.83
CA ASN A 122 0.01 19.87 -20.63
C ASN A 122 0.32 18.47 -21.16
N GLY A 123 0.55 17.54 -20.25
CA GLY A 123 1.00 16.17 -20.53
C GLY A 123 -0.01 15.09 -20.19
N LEU A 124 0.42 13.84 -20.34
CA LEU A 124 -0.42 12.66 -20.12
C LEU A 124 -0.85 12.54 -18.64
N PHE A 125 0.03 12.86 -17.69
CA PHE A 125 -0.31 12.84 -16.27
C PHE A 125 -1.48 13.79 -15.94
N ARG A 126 -1.43 15.04 -16.43
CA ARG A 126 -2.52 16.00 -16.23
C ARG A 126 -3.82 15.51 -16.84
N HIS A 127 -3.77 14.95 -18.03
CA HIS A 127 -4.95 14.39 -18.69
C HIS A 127 -5.56 13.24 -17.87
N MET A 128 -4.74 12.32 -17.35
CA MET A 128 -5.20 11.23 -16.46
C MET A 128 -5.85 11.78 -15.18
N ALA A 129 -5.24 12.80 -14.56
CA ALA A 129 -5.79 13.44 -13.37
C ALA A 129 -7.16 14.08 -13.61
N GLN A 130 -7.35 14.73 -14.76
CA GLN A 130 -8.63 15.32 -15.18
C GLN A 130 -9.71 14.25 -15.38
N LEU A 131 -9.43 13.20 -16.14
CA LEU A 131 -10.38 12.09 -16.37
C LEU A 131 -10.84 11.44 -15.04
N GLN A 132 -9.95 11.32 -14.08
CA GLN A 132 -10.32 10.72 -12.79
C GLN A 132 -11.17 11.66 -11.93
N SER A 133 -10.93 12.99 -11.98
CA SER A 133 -11.79 13.95 -11.28
C SER A 133 -13.20 13.96 -11.85
N GLU A 134 -13.35 13.92 -13.15
CA GLU A 134 -14.64 13.84 -13.84
C GLU A 134 -15.40 12.55 -13.49
N SER A 135 -14.71 11.41 -13.39
CA SER A 135 -15.34 10.14 -13.02
C SER A 135 -15.83 10.10 -11.56
N MET A 136 -15.22 10.86 -10.66
CA MET A 136 -15.66 10.97 -9.26
C MET A 136 -16.88 11.85 -9.07
N GLU A 137 -17.09 12.86 -9.94
CA GLU A 137 -18.29 13.71 -9.94
C GLU A 137 -19.56 12.96 -10.40
N TRP A 138 -19.41 11.88 -11.19
CA TRP A 138 -20.54 11.06 -11.67
C TRP A 138 -21.05 10.05 -10.63
N THR A 139 -20.33 9.84 -9.53
CA THR A 139 -20.67 8.87 -8.48
C THR A 139 -21.19 9.51 -7.20
N ALA A 140 -21.35 10.81 -7.16
CA ALA A 140 -21.93 11.60 -6.08
C ALA A 140 -23.34 12.06 -6.43
#